data_b744c5129c69921d3aefff7c7b6b8535
#
_entry.id   b744c5129c69921d3aefff7c7b6b8535
#
_cell.length_a   1.000
_cell.length_b   1.000
_cell.length_c   1.000
_cell.angle_alpha   90.00
_cell.angle_beta   90.00
_cell.angle_gamma   90.00
#
_symmetry.space_group_name_H-M   'P 1'
#
loop_
_entity.id
_entity.type
_entity.pdbx_description
1 polymer ?
#
loop_
_entity_poly.entity_id
_entity_poly.type
_entity_poly.pdbx_seq_one_letter_code
_entity_poly.pdbx_strand_id
1 'polypeptide(L)'
;MKTENYLCIDIGGTNIKYAILNNAGNIIQNDKIKSIHNKKGFLNQIDKIIDQFKGLKGIAFCAPGKVQDNTIYFGGSLPFLDGINFNNRYNELKVPIAVINDGKASVLAENWLGSLKDLDNCAAITLGTGLGGGIIVNGRLLSGVHAQAGEVSFMKLTDQKYDDKIAGLQYSAVQM
;
A
#
# COMPACT_ATOMS: atom_id res chain seq x y z
N MET A 1 -13.33 27.37 1.53
CA MET A 1 -13.72 25.92 1.52
C MET A 1 -13.10 25.26 2.74
N LYS A 2 -13.84 24.44 3.51
CA LYS A 2 -13.21 23.65 4.59
C LYS A 2 -12.23 22.68 3.96
N THR A 3 -11.00 22.68 4.41
CA THR A 3 -9.97 21.74 3.97
C THR A 3 -10.39 20.33 4.40
N GLU A 4 -10.61 19.44 3.48
CA GLU A 4 -10.94 18.05 3.76
C GLU A 4 -9.65 17.28 4.01
N ASN A 5 -9.56 16.61 5.15
CA ASN A 5 -8.38 15.88 5.59
C ASN A 5 -8.59 14.37 5.49
N TYR A 6 -7.62 13.70 4.93
CA TYR A 6 -7.57 12.24 4.77
C TYR A 6 -6.35 11.70 5.49
N LEU A 7 -6.53 10.63 6.25
CA LEU A 7 -5.41 9.91 6.87
C LEU A 7 -4.93 8.82 5.92
N CYS A 8 -3.66 8.87 5.53
CA CYS A 8 -3.01 7.85 4.73
C CYS A 8 -1.98 7.12 5.59
N ILE A 9 -2.05 5.78 5.61
CA ILE A 9 -1.19 4.90 6.42
C ILE A 9 -0.48 3.92 5.50
N ASP A 10 0.85 4.01 5.44
CA ASP A 10 1.72 3.08 4.72
C ASP A 10 2.28 2.03 5.69
N ILE A 11 1.84 0.80 5.53
CA ILE A 11 2.18 -0.34 6.38
C ILE A 11 3.43 -1.02 5.82
N GLY A 12 4.57 -0.68 6.38
CA GLY A 12 5.84 -1.32 6.03
C GLY A 12 6.32 -2.32 7.08
N GLY A 13 7.20 -3.24 6.67
CA GLY A 13 7.79 -4.24 7.56
C GLY A 13 8.64 -3.63 8.68
N THR A 14 9.32 -2.52 8.44
CA THR A 14 10.18 -1.85 9.42
C THR A 14 9.46 -0.72 10.14
N ASN A 15 8.70 0.08 9.41
CA ASN A 15 7.99 1.24 9.93
C ASN A 15 6.57 1.31 9.37
N ILE A 16 5.66 1.80 10.19
CA ILE A 16 4.38 2.34 9.75
C ILE A 16 4.60 3.84 9.55
N LYS A 17 4.38 4.34 8.34
CA LYS A 17 4.38 5.76 8.03
C LYS A 17 2.94 6.23 7.91
N TYR A 18 2.67 7.45 8.33
CA TYR A 18 1.34 8.01 8.17
C TYR A 18 1.37 9.50 7.93
N ALA A 19 0.36 9.99 7.23
CA ALA A 19 0.25 11.40 6.88
C ALA A 19 -1.20 11.85 6.82
N ILE A 20 -1.41 13.11 7.14
CA ILE A 20 -2.64 13.82 6.80
C ILE A 20 -2.44 14.53 5.48
N LEU A 21 -3.29 14.24 4.51
CA LEU A 21 -3.33 14.88 3.22
C LEU A 21 -4.63 15.67 3.06
N ASN A 22 -4.56 16.78 2.33
CA ASN A 22 -5.78 17.45 1.87
C ASN A 22 -6.29 16.82 0.54
N ASN A 23 -7.43 17.29 0.06
CA ASN A 23 -8.05 16.83 -1.19
C ASN A 23 -7.22 17.12 -2.47
N ALA A 24 -6.20 17.96 -2.38
CA ALA A 24 -5.25 18.23 -3.47
C ALA A 24 -3.99 17.35 -3.39
N GLY A 25 -3.88 16.45 -2.39
CA GLY A 25 -2.74 15.58 -2.17
C GLY A 25 -1.55 16.24 -1.46
N ASN A 26 -1.71 17.48 -0.97
CA ASN A 26 -0.65 18.12 -0.19
C ASN A 26 -0.58 17.50 1.20
N ILE A 27 0.63 17.14 1.62
CA ILE A 27 0.91 16.63 2.96
C ILE A 27 0.84 17.80 3.95
N ILE A 28 -0.08 17.71 4.91
CA ILE A 28 -0.24 18.68 5.99
C ILE A 28 0.63 18.33 7.19
N GLN A 29 0.67 17.02 7.50
CA GLN A 29 1.42 16.47 8.61
C GLN A 29 1.84 15.06 8.26
N ASN A 30 3.03 14.63 8.65
CA ASN A 30 3.46 13.23 8.54
C ASN A 30 4.28 12.82 9.75
N ASP A 31 4.32 11.52 9.99
CA ASP A 31 5.18 10.89 10.99
C ASP A 31 5.38 9.40 10.68
N LYS A 32 6.23 8.74 11.45
CA LYS A 32 6.48 7.30 11.35
C LYS A 32 6.74 6.68 12.72
N ILE A 33 6.32 5.44 12.88
CA ILE A 33 6.63 4.63 14.06
C ILE A 33 7.20 3.27 13.64
N LYS A 34 7.99 2.66 14.49
CA LYS A 34 8.52 1.32 14.23
C LYS A 34 7.41 0.28 14.30
N SER A 35 7.34 -0.61 13.30
CA SER A 35 6.34 -1.67 13.23
C SER A 35 6.52 -2.71 14.32
N ILE A 36 5.43 -3.08 14.99
CA ILE A 36 5.39 -4.21 15.93
C ILE A 36 5.00 -5.48 15.15
N HIS A 37 5.80 -6.53 15.24
CA HIS A 37 5.68 -7.76 14.46
C HIS A 37 4.77 -8.82 15.11
N ASN A 38 3.64 -8.40 15.66
CA ASN A 38 2.55 -9.29 16.06
C ASN A 38 1.20 -8.60 15.87
N LYS A 39 0.18 -9.38 15.57
CA LYS A 39 -1.15 -8.88 15.18
C LYS A 39 -1.75 -7.91 16.20
N LYS A 40 -1.72 -8.27 17.50
CA LYS A 40 -2.33 -7.45 18.56
C LYS A 40 -1.62 -6.11 18.74
N GLY A 41 -0.29 -6.16 18.86
CA GLY A 41 0.52 -4.94 19.05
C GLY A 41 0.45 -4.02 17.84
N PHE A 42 0.48 -4.59 16.62
CA PHE A 42 0.35 -3.85 15.38
C PHE A 42 -1.01 -3.15 15.27
N LEU A 43 -2.10 -3.86 15.50
CA LEU A 43 -3.44 -3.26 15.46
C LEU A 43 -3.61 -2.15 16.51
N ASN A 44 -3.06 -2.33 17.70
CA ASN A 44 -3.05 -1.27 18.72
C ASN A 44 -2.25 -0.03 18.27
N GLN A 45 -1.18 -0.21 17.46
CA GLN A 45 -0.46 0.94 16.88
C GLN A 45 -1.34 1.70 15.89
N ILE A 46 -2.05 0.97 15.00
CA ILE A 46 -2.98 1.59 14.05
C ILE A 46 -4.09 2.34 14.77
N ASP A 47 -4.69 1.72 15.80
CA ASP A 47 -5.74 2.36 16.63
C ASP A 47 -5.23 3.69 17.20
N LYS A 48 -4.03 3.69 17.80
CA LYS A 48 -3.41 4.89 18.35
C LYS A 48 -3.12 5.98 17.32
N ILE A 49 -2.75 5.59 16.09
CA ILE A 49 -2.55 6.56 14.99
C ILE A 49 -3.89 7.21 14.64
N ILE A 50 -4.93 6.42 14.44
CA ILE A 50 -6.26 6.92 14.05
C ILE A 50 -6.83 7.84 15.14
N ASP A 51 -6.68 7.48 16.41
CA ASP A 51 -7.21 8.23 17.55
C ASP A 51 -6.64 9.65 17.70
N GLN A 52 -5.44 9.90 17.13
CA GLN A 52 -4.81 11.23 17.13
C GLN A 52 -5.57 12.24 16.26
N PHE A 53 -6.37 11.77 15.30
CA PHE A 53 -6.97 12.62 14.29
C PHE A 53 -8.50 12.60 14.40
N LYS A 54 -9.11 13.78 14.29
CA LYS A 54 -10.57 13.94 14.33
C LYS A 54 -11.04 14.63 13.06
N GLY A 55 -12.29 14.37 12.69
CA GLY A 55 -12.93 15.03 11.54
C GLY A 55 -12.36 14.60 10.18
N LEU A 56 -11.77 13.42 10.11
CA LEU A 56 -11.27 12.83 8.86
C LEU A 56 -12.44 12.62 7.89
N LYS A 57 -12.16 12.80 6.60
CA LYS A 57 -13.09 12.50 5.49
C LYS A 57 -12.92 11.09 4.95
N GLY A 58 -11.81 10.45 5.23
CA GLY A 58 -11.52 9.08 4.84
C GLY A 58 -10.18 8.62 5.36
N ILE A 59 -9.96 7.31 5.31
CA ILE A 59 -8.70 6.67 5.69
C ILE A 59 -8.28 5.74 4.56
N ALA A 60 -7.03 5.88 4.11
CA ALA A 60 -6.42 5.00 3.12
C ALA A 60 -5.26 4.21 3.74
N PHE A 61 -5.25 2.91 3.50
CA PHE A 61 -4.17 2.03 3.89
C PHE A 61 -3.43 1.51 2.66
N CYS A 62 -2.11 1.62 2.70
CA CYS A 62 -1.20 0.97 1.78
C CYS A 62 -0.57 -0.21 2.54
N ALA A 63 -0.62 -1.41 1.98
CA ALA A 63 -0.22 -2.62 2.70
C ALA A 63 0.49 -3.62 1.78
N PRO A 64 1.47 -4.38 2.30
CA PRO A 64 2.08 -5.48 1.56
C PRO A 64 1.09 -6.64 1.38
N GLY A 65 1.35 -7.45 0.37
CA GLY A 65 0.54 -8.62 0.04
C GLY A 65 -0.61 -8.31 -0.94
N LYS A 66 -1.42 -9.32 -1.18
CA LYS A 66 -2.60 -9.21 -2.05
C LYS A 66 -3.71 -8.47 -1.30
N VAL A 67 -4.31 -7.48 -1.92
CA VAL A 67 -5.49 -6.78 -1.38
C VAL A 67 -6.68 -6.99 -2.31
N GLN A 68 -7.78 -7.44 -1.74
CA GLN A 68 -9.05 -7.60 -2.45
C GLN A 68 -10.20 -7.28 -1.50
N ASP A 69 -11.14 -6.43 -1.91
CA ASP A 69 -12.31 -6.00 -1.12
C ASP A 69 -11.93 -5.48 0.27
N ASN A 70 -10.91 -4.63 0.34
CA ASN A 70 -10.33 -4.08 1.58
C ASN A 70 -9.77 -5.13 2.56
N THR A 71 -9.62 -6.38 2.11
CA THR A 71 -9.02 -7.47 2.88
C THR A 71 -7.60 -7.73 2.40
N ILE A 72 -6.67 -7.87 3.33
CA ILE A 72 -5.29 -8.25 3.05
C ILE A 72 -5.19 -9.77 3.06
N TYR A 73 -4.58 -10.35 2.03
CA TYR A 73 -4.28 -11.77 1.92
C TYR A 73 -2.77 -11.98 1.87
N PHE A 74 -2.29 -12.99 2.57
CA PHE A 74 -0.89 -13.39 2.70
C PHE A 74 0.02 -12.39 3.42
N GLY A 75 -0.34 -11.09 3.47
CA GLY A 75 0.37 -10.05 4.21
C GLY A 75 1.82 -9.76 3.77
N GLY A 76 2.33 -10.42 2.73
CA GLY A 76 3.70 -10.23 2.25
C GLY A 76 4.76 -10.41 3.36
N SER A 77 5.54 -9.37 3.62
CA SER A 77 6.54 -9.33 4.71
C SER A 77 5.95 -9.33 6.14
N LEU A 78 4.64 -9.19 6.25
CA LEU A 78 3.89 -9.13 7.52
C LEU A 78 2.76 -10.16 7.51
N PRO A 79 3.06 -11.47 7.59
CA PRO A 79 2.07 -12.54 7.41
C PRO A 79 0.91 -12.50 8.42
N PHE A 80 1.09 -11.86 9.57
CA PHE A 80 0.02 -11.68 10.56
C PHE A 80 -1.10 -10.73 10.10
N LEU A 81 -0.92 -10.02 8.98
CA LEU A 81 -1.95 -9.18 8.35
C LEU A 81 -2.98 -10.02 7.58
N ASP A 82 -2.69 -11.30 7.33
CA ASP A 82 -3.61 -12.17 6.59
C ASP A 82 -5.01 -12.20 7.23
N GLY A 83 -6.03 -12.03 6.38
CA GLY A 83 -7.42 -11.97 6.78
C GLY A 83 -7.87 -10.68 7.46
N ILE A 84 -7.02 -9.64 7.57
CA ILE A 84 -7.45 -8.36 8.11
C ILE A 84 -8.24 -7.59 7.07
N ASN A 85 -9.47 -7.20 7.44
CA ASN A 85 -10.28 -6.26 6.69
C ASN A 85 -10.43 -4.97 7.50
N PHE A 86 -9.76 -3.91 7.05
CA PHE A 86 -9.77 -2.64 7.79
C PHE A 86 -11.11 -1.92 7.69
N ASN A 87 -11.88 -2.12 6.62
CA ASN A 87 -13.21 -1.53 6.52
C ASN A 87 -14.15 -2.09 7.60
N ASN A 88 -14.12 -3.41 7.81
CA ASN A 88 -14.91 -4.03 8.88
C ASN A 88 -14.43 -3.62 10.28
N ARG A 89 -13.09 -3.52 10.46
CA ARG A 89 -12.52 -3.15 11.74
C ARG A 89 -12.89 -1.74 12.19
N TYR A 90 -12.94 -0.80 11.26
CA TYR A 90 -13.16 0.64 11.56
C TYR A 90 -14.49 1.17 11.05
N ASN A 91 -15.48 0.30 10.84
CA ASN A 91 -16.81 0.68 10.36
C ASN A 91 -17.53 1.70 11.27
N GLU A 92 -17.21 1.70 12.56
CA GLU A 92 -17.79 2.62 13.55
C GLU A 92 -17.35 4.06 13.33
N LEU A 93 -16.24 4.31 12.66
CA LEU A 93 -15.75 5.65 12.35
C LEU A 93 -16.65 6.41 11.37
N LYS A 94 -17.53 5.71 10.65
CA LYS A 94 -18.47 6.28 9.67
C LYS A 94 -17.80 7.12 8.59
N VAL A 95 -16.54 6.80 8.23
CA VAL A 95 -15.80 7.41 7.12
C VAL A 95 -15.41 6.34 6.10
N PRO A 96 -15.28 6.68 4.81
CA PRO A 96 -14.78 5.76 3.80
C PRO A 96 -13.39 5.24 4.16
N ILE A 97 -13.19 3.94 3.97
CA ILE A 97 -11.90 3.28 4.18
C ILE A 97 -11.51 2.55 2.89
N ALA A 98 -10.29 2.77 2.43
CA ALA A 98 -9.72 2.09 1.30
C ALA A 98 -8.43 1.39 1.70
N VAL A 99 -8.22 0.18 1.17
CA VAL A 99 -6.97 -0.58 1.33
C VAL A 99 -6.44 -0.93 -0.04
N ILE A 100 -5.16 -0.73 -0.26
CA ILE A 100 -4.50 -1.02 -1.53
C ILE A 100 -3.12 -1.66 -1.29
N ASN A 101 -2.67 -2.46 -2.24
CA ASN A 101 -1.29 -2.96 -2.23
C ASN A 101 -0.28 -1.82 -2.48
N ASP A 102 0.90 -1.90 -1.88
CA ASP A 102 1.95 -0.88 -1.92
C ASP A 102 2.47 -0.57 -3.35
N GLY A 103 2.73 -1.59 -4.17
CA GLY A 103 3.11 -1.40 -5.56
C GLY A 103 2.01 -0.73 -6.40
N LYS A 104 0.75 -1.07 -6.14
CA LYS A 104 -0.39 -0.44 -6.80
C LYS A 104 -0.63 1.00 -6.34
N ALA A 105 -0.40 1.27 -5.06
CA ALA A 105 -0.48 2.63 -4.53
C ALA A 105 0.53 3.56 -5.21
N SER A 106 1.73 3.06 -5.49
CA SER A 106 2.79 3.87 -6.12
C SER A 106 2.41 4.30 -7.54
N VAL A 107 1.87 3.40 -8.38
CA VAL A 107 1.45 3.80 -9.74
C VAL A 107 0.29 4.79 -9.71
N LEU A 108 -0.63 4.67 -8.76
CA LEU A 108 -1.72 5.64 -8.61
C LEU A 108 -1.20 7.01 -8.15
N ALA A 109 -0.24 7.05 -7.24
CA ALA A 109 0.36 8.29 -6.78
C ALA A 109 1.11 9.01 -7.91
N GLU A 110 1.90 8.28 -8.70
CA GLU A 110 2.61 8.81 -9.86
C GLU A 110 1.65 9.29 -10.97
N ASN A 111 0.54 8.57 -11.18
CA ASN A 111 -0.47 8.98 -12.15
C ASN A 111 -1.31 10.18 -11.68
N TRP A 112 -1.50 10.34 -10.37
CA TRP A 112 -2.23 11.48 -9.83
C TRP A 112 -1.40 12.75 -9.78
N LEU A 113 -0.19 12.71 -9.20
CA LEU A 113 0.62 13.88 -8.87
C LEU A 113 2.07 13.81 -9.35
N GLY A 114 2.50 12.68 -9.91
CA GLY A 114 3.89 12.42 -10.25
C GLY A 114 4.16 12.41 -11.77
N SER A 115 5.16 11.62 -12.13
CA SER A 115 5.72 11.56 -13.49
C SER A 115 4.79 10.91 -14.52
N LEU A 116 3.77 10.17 -14.07
CA LEU A 116 2.81 9.46 -14.92
C LEU A 116 1.48 10.22 -15.05
N LYS A 117 1.44 11.47 -14.60
CA LYS A 117 0.24 12.30 -14.66
C LYS A 117 -0.26 12.43 -16.11
N ASP A 118 -1.59 12.40 -16.25
CA ASP A 118 -2.27 12.52 -17.54
C ASP A 118 -2.00 11.37 -18.54
N LEU A 119 -1.43 10.25 -18.10
CA LEU A 119 -1.24 9.05 -18.93
C LEU A 119 -2.33 8.01 -18.64
N ASP A 120 -3.09 7.66 -19.69
CA ASP A 120 -4.13 6.63 -19.59
C ASP A 120 -3.58 5.20 -19.51
N ASN A 121 -2.37 4.97 -20.01
CA ASN A 121 -1.71 3.67 -20.03
C ASN A 121 -0.28 3.84 -19.52
N CYS A 122 -0.02 3.33 -18.33
CA CYS A 122 1.28 3.46 -17.70
C CYS A 122 1.52 2.35 -16.65
N ALA A 123 2.76 2.20 -16.23
CA ALA A 123 3.15 1.29 -15.19
C ALA A 123 4.24 1.92 -14.31
N ALA A 124 4.28 1.51 -13.05
CA ALA A 124 5.36 1.84 -12.14
C ALA A 124 5.93 0.56 -11.54
N ILE A 125 7.26 0.55 -11.31
CA ILE A 125 7.97 -0.47 -10.57
C ILE A 125 8.63 0.20 -9.38
N THR A 126 8.46 -0.37 -8.20
CA THR A 126 9.05 0.12 -6.96
C THR A 126 10.16 -0.82 -6.51
N LEU A 127 11.33 -0.24 -6.21
CA LEU A 127 12.48 -0.93 -5.63
C LEU A 127 12.57 -0.55 -4.15
N GLY A 128 12.29 -1.50 -3.29
CA GLY A 128 12.30 -1.31 -1.84
C GLY A 128 12.84 -2.56 -1.12
N THR A 129 12.29 -2.90 0.04
CA THR A 129 12.57 -4.18 0.72
C THR A 129 12.27 -5.37 -0.19
N GLY A 130 11.31 -5.22 -1.08
CA GLY A 130 11.01 -6.12 -2.19
C GLY A 130 10.85 -5.33 -3.49
N LEU A 131 10.44 -6.03 -4.52
CA LEU A 131 10.04 -5.47 -5.79
C LEU A 131 8.51 -5.36 -5.80
N GLY A 132 7.96 -4.20 -6.11
CA GLY A 132 6.52 -3.99 -6.27
C GLY A 132 6.19 -3.41 -7.63
N GLY A 133 4.93 -3.44 -8.02
CA GLY A 133 4.50 -2.83 -9.26
C GLY A 133 3.00 -2.61 -9.35
N GLY A 134 2.63 -1.74 -10.30
CA GLY A 134 1.24 -1.47 -10.63
C GLY A 134 1.12 -1.03 -12.09
N ILE A 135 -0.05 -1.26 -12.66
CA ILE A 135 -0.35 -0.98 -14.07
C ILE A 135 -1.68 -0.23 -14.13
N ILE A 136 -1.71 0.82 -14.93
CA ILE A 136 -2.92 1.56 -15.31
C ILE A 136 -3.20 1.31 -16.80
N VAL A 137 -4.44 0.99 -17.13
CA VAL A 137 -4.91 0.78 -18.50
C VAL A 137 -6.22 1.54 -18.68
N ASN A 138 -6.31 2.36 -19.73
CA ASN A 138 -7.47 3.21 -20.01
C ASN A 138 -7.88 4.06 -18.78
N GLY A 139 -6.90 4.68 -18.11
CA GLY A 139 -7.10 5.52 -16.93
C GLY A 139 -7.54 4.78 -15.66
N ARG A 140 -7.47 3.43 -15.64
CA ARG A 140 -7.91 2.62 -14.51
C ARG A 140 -6.83 1.66 -14.05
N LEU A 141 -6.69 1.53 -12.73
CA LEU A 141 -5.81 0.54 -12.13
C LEU A 141 -6.21 -0.87 -12.56
N LEU A 142 -5.28 -1.60 -13.14
CA LEU A 142 -5.49 -2.99 -13.52
C LEU A 142 -5.33 -3.88 -12.28
N SER A 143 -6.44 -4.49 -11.85
CA SER A 143 -6.43 -5.42 -10.71
C SER A 143 -6.21 -6.87 -11.14
N GLY A 144 -6.74 -7.28 -12.31
CA GLY A 144 -6.79 -8.66 -12.76
C GLY A 144 -7.80 -9.49 -11.94
N VAL A 145 -8.01 -10.72 -12.38
CA VAL A 145 -9.02 -11.64 -11.79
C VAL A 145 -8.69 -11.97 -10.32
N HIS A 146 -7.40 -12.06 -10.00
CA HIS A 146 -6.94 -12.42 -8.64
C HIS A 146 -6.35 -11.23 -7.87
N ALA A 147 -6.65 -10.00 -8.27
CA ALA A 147 -6.11 -8.78 -7.69
C ALA A 147 -4.57 -8.69 -7.68
N GLN A 148 -3.88 -9.40 -8.59
CA GLN A 148 -2.41 -9.49 -8.66
C GLN A 148 -1.83 -8.97 -9.98
N ALA A 149 -2.62 -8.33 -10.85
CA ALA A 149 -2.07 -7.71 -12.05
C ALA A 149 -1.03 -6.64 -11.68
N GLY A 150 0.09 -6.62 -12.40
CA GLY A 150 1.21 -5.73 -12.10
C GLY A 150 2.13 -6.17 -10.96
N GLU A 151 1.90 -7.35 -10.36
CA GLU A 151 2.75 -7.91 -9.32
C GLU A 151 4.02 -8.52 -9.95
N VAL A 152 5.05 -7.69 -10.06
CA VAL A 152 6.32 -8.06 -10.71
C VAL A 152 7.27 -8.83 -9.80
N SER A 153 7.01 -8.86 -8.49
CA SER A 153 7.86 -9.54 -7.51
C SER A 153 7.99 -11.03 -7.75
N PHE A 154 6.97 -11.66 -8.35
CA PHE A 154 6.94 -13.09 -8.65
C PHE A 154 7.50 -13.46 -10.05
N MET A 155 7.95 -12.49 -10.83
CA MET A 155 8.51 -12.77 -12.14
C MET A 155 9.82 -13.52 -12.01
N LYS A 156 10.01 -14.55 -12.86
CA LYS A 156 11.32 -15.19 -13.09
C LYS A 156 12.04 -14.42 -14.16
N LEU A 157 13.28 -14.00 -13.90
CA LEU A 157 14.07 -13.17 -14.82
C LEU A 157 15.10 -13.92 -15.63
N THR A 158 15.36 -15.21 -15.34
CA THR A 158 16.34 -16.01 -16.05
C THR A 158 15.85 -17.42 -16.31
N ASP A 159 16.21 -17.93 -17.50
CA ASP A 159 15.83 -19.25 -17.99
C ASP A 159 16.65 -20.40 -17.41
N GLN A 160 17.81 -20.14 -16.85
CA GLN A 160 18.73 -21.22 -16.56
C GLN A 160 19.68 -20.98 -15.40
N LYS A 161 19.86 -22.02 -14.60
CA LYS A 161 20.97 -22.30 -13.67
C LYS A 161 21.11 -21.50 -12.38
N TYR A 162 20.46 -20.41 -12.21
CA TYR A 162 20.50 -19.68 -10.93
C TYR A 162 19.17 -19.79 -10.26
N ASP A 163 19.11 -20.66 -9.26
CA ASP A 163 18.09 -20.70 -8.21
C ASP A 163 16.68 -20.24 -8.61
N ASP A 164 15.70 -20.95 -8.15
CA ASP A 164 14.25 -20.61 -8.20
C ASP A 164 13.89 -19.27 -7.56
N LYS A 165 14.80 -18.31 -7.55
CA LYS A 165 14.59 -16.98 -6.96
C LYS A 165 13.70 -16.13 -7.86
N ILE A 166 12.64 -15.63 -7.28
CA ILE A 166 11.76 -14.65 -7.90
C ILE A 166 12.40 -13.26 -7.87
N ALA A 167 12.01 -12.38 -8.80
CA ALA A 167 12.55 -11.03 -8.94
C ALA A 167 12.50 -10.22 -7.63
N GLY A 168 11.44 -10.37 -6.84
CA GLY A 168 11.30 -9.69 -5.55
C GLY A 168 12.37 -10.03 -4.52
N LEU A 169 13.01 -11.21 -4.62
CA LEU A 169 14.11 -11.59 -3.75
C LEU A 169 15.48 -11.21 -4.34
N GLN A 170 15.63 -11.27 -5.67
CA GLN A 170 16.91 -10.97 -6.34
C GLN A 170 17.25 -9.48 -6.38
N TYR A 171 16.23 -8.62 -6.51
CA TYR A 171 16.38 -7.17 -6.72
C TYR A 171 15.84 -6.35 -5.57
N SER A 172 15.74 -6.91 -4.39
CA SER A 172 15.40 -6.13 -3.21
C SER A 172 16.54 -5.20 -2.82
N ALA A 173 16.23 -3.96 -2.44
CA ALA A 173 17.23 -2.99 -1.99
C ALA A 173 17.96 -3.41 -0.70
N VAL A 174 17.52 -4.49 -0.05
CA VAL A 174 18.16 -5.08 1.14
C VAL A 174 19.27 -6.06 0.75
N GLN A 175 19.27 -6.56 -0.51
CA GLN A 175 20.26 -7.51 -1.01
C GLN A 175 21.29 -6.88 -1.96
N MET A 176 21.10 -5.64 -2.35
CA MET A 176 22.09 -4.81 -3.07
C MET A 176 22.99 -4.04 -2.08
#